data_6959fe6ab4c288247574ff3582e32691
#
_entry.id   6959fe6ab4c288247574ff3582e32691
#
_cell.length_a   1.000
_cell.length_b   1.000
_cell.length_c   1.000
_cell.angle_alpha   90.00
_cell.angle_beta   90.00
_cell.angle_gamma   90.00
#
_symmetry.space_group_name_H-M   'P 1'
#
loop_
_entity.id
_entity.type
_entity.pdbx_description
1 polymer ?
#
loop_
_entity_poly.entity_id
_entity_poly.type
_entity_poly.pdbx_seq_one_letter_code
_entity_poly.pdbx_strand_id
1 'polypeptide(L)'
;MSVKLEQSWLNLLADQFEQPYFKQIKAKLLQEHAEHHVVYPPGPQIFAALDYCPVDKVKAVIIGQDPYHNPGQAHGLCFSVPFGIEPPPSLVNIFQELHDDLGITPPPHGNLEGWAHQGILLLNASLTVRAHMAASHAGIGWQQFTDTIIPRLSQVRENLVFLLWGSFAIKKQVLIAPNRGHLILTAPHPSPLSAYRGFFGCKHFSKANNYLVSKGLEPIDWSIK
;
A
#
# COMPACT_ATOMS: atom_id res chain seq x y z
N MET A 1 -2.50 -4.86 -25.40
CA MET A 1 -3.02 -3.65 -24.72
C MET A 1 -1.91 -3.09 -23.85
N SER A 2 -1.61 -1.80 -23.98
CA SER A 2 -0.68 -1.10 -23.10
C SER A 2 -1.27 -0.99 -21.69
N VAL A 3 -0.43 -1.11 -20.67
CA VAL A 3 -0.84 -0.83 -19.28
C VAL A 3 -1.12 0.66 -19.15
N LYS A 4 -2.29 1.03 -18.62
CA LYS A 4 -2.58 2.40 -18.24
C LYS A 4 -2.08 2.60 -16.81
N LEU A 5 -1.20 3.56 -16.63
CA LEU A 5 -0.57 3.88 -15.35
C LEU A 5 -0.18 5.36 -15.35
N GLU A 6 -0.13 5.97 -14.19
CA GLU A 6 0.37 7.34 -14.02
C GLU A 6 1.80 7.45 -14.61
N GLN A 7 2.08 8.56 -15.29
CA GLN A 7 3.24 8.69 -16.19
C GLN A 7 4.59 8.53 -15.48
N SER A 8 4.74 9.03 -14.26
CA SER A 8 6.02 8.91 -13.54
C SER A 8 6.35 7.45 -13.16
N TRP A 9 5.33 6.68 -12.80
CA TRP A 9 5.47 5.25 -12.57
C TRP A 9 5.69 4.47 -13.86
N LEU A 10 5.00 4.86 -14.93
CA LEU A 10 5.21 4.24 -16.24
C LEU A 10 6.67 4.41 -16.68
N ASN A 11 7.26 5.60 -16.51
CA ASN A 11 8.66 5.86 -16.81
C ASN A 11 9.61 5.02 -15.94
N LEU A 12 9.28 4.85 -14.66
CA LEU A 12 10.13 4.11 -13.71
C LEU A 12 10.06 2.59 -13.90
N LEU A 13 8.93 2.06 -14.42
CA LEU A 13 8.61 0.63 -14.43
C LEU A 13 8.41 0.05 -15.84
N ALA A 14 8.64 0.82 -16.92
CA ALA A 14 8.31 0.44 -18.30
C ALA A 14 8.86 -0.93 -18.70
N ASP A 15 10.10 -1.24 -18.32
CA ASP A 15 10.77 -2.50 -18.60
C ASP A 15 10.13 -3.70 -17.89
N GLN A 16 9.39 -3.49 -16.80
CA GLN A 16 8.75 -4.54 -16.02
C GLN A 16 7.52 -5.11 -16.73
N PHE A 17 6.83 -4.30 -17.53
CA PHE A 17 5.66 -4.74 -18.28
C PHE A 17 5.98 -5.70 -19.42
N GLU A 18 7.25 -5.75 -19.85
CA GLU A 18 7.74 -6.68 -20.89
C GLU A 18 8.30 -7.98 -20.30
N GLN A 19 8.48 -8.06 -18.98
CA GLN A 19 9.04 -9.23 -18.31
C GLN A 19 8.13 -10.46 -18.42
N PRO A 20 8.72 -11.67 -18.47
CA PRO A 20 7.93 -12.91 -18.55
C PRO A 20 6.91 -13.07 -17.43
N TYR A 21 7.29 -12.71 -16.19
CA TYR A 21 6.38 -12.82 -15.06
C TYR A 21 5.16 -11.89 -15.19
N PHE A 22 5.32 -10.70 -15.79
CA PHE A 22 4.20 -9.79 -16.01
C PHE A 22 3.24 -10.33 -17.08
N LYS A 23 3.77 -10.98 -18.10
CA LYS A 23 2.96 -11.70 -19.09
C LYS A 23 2.19 -12.86 -18.45
N GLN A 24 2.79 -13.57 -17.48
CA GLN A 24 2.11 -14.61 -16.69
C GLN A 24 0.97 -14.04 -15.84
N ILE A 25 1.18 -12.89 -15.17
CA ILE A 25 0.10 -12.19 -14.45
C ILE A 25 -1.08 -11.91 -15.39
N LYS A 26 -0.81 -11.32 -16.56
CA LYS A 26 -1.85 -11.02 -17.55
C LYS A 26 -2.59 -12.29 -17.99
N ALA A 27 -1.86 -13.35 -18.32
CA ALA A 27 -2.44 -14.62 -18.73
C ALA A 27 -3.34 -15.21 -17.63
N LYS A 28 -2.87 -15.15 -16.37
CA LYS A 28 -3.66 -15.64 -15.23
C LYS A 28 -4.95 -14.83 -15.03
N LEU A 29 -4.90 -13.51 -15.10
CA LEU A 29 -6.09 -12.67 -14.96
C LEU A 29 -7.09 -12.89 -16.12
N LEU A 30 -6.62 -13.13 -17.34
CA LEU A 30 -7.47 -13.49 -18.47
C LEU A 30 -8.12 -14.86 -18.25
N GLN A 31 -7.38 -15.84 -17.71
CA GLN A 31 -7.92 -17.14 -17.34
C GLN A 31 -9.02 -17.01 -16.28
N GLU A 32 -8.78 -16.25 -15.19
CA GLU A 32 -9.78 -15.98 -14.15
C GLU A 32 -11.08 -15.44 -14.78
N HIS A 33 -10.94 -14.48 -15.70
CA HIS A 33 -12.09 -13.91 -16.40
C HIS A 33 -12.81 -14.93 -17.29
N ALA A 34 -12.08 -15.75 -18.05
CA ALA A 34 -12.64 -16.80 -18.92
C ALA A 34 -13.37 -17.88 -18.10
N GLU A 35 -12.91 -18.17 -16.91
CA GLU A 35 -13.51 -19.10 -15.96
C GLU A 35 -14.64 -18.48 -15.12
N HIS A 36 -15.03 -17.22 -15.40
CA HIS A 36 -16.04 -16.45 -14.68
C HIS A 36 -15.76 -16.28 -13.18
N HIS A 37 -14.48 -16.30 -12.78
CA HIS A 37 -14.11 -15.98 -11.42
C HIS A 37 -14.10 -14.47 -11.20
N VAL A 38 -14.65 -14.04 -10.07
CA VAL A 38 -14.59 -12.64 -9.66
C VAL A 38 -13.22 -12.36 -9.04
N VAL A 39 -12.57 -11.31 -9.53
CA VAL A 39 -11.25 -10.85 -9.06
C VAL A 39 -11.37 -9.44 -8.50
N TYR A 40 -10.73 -9.19 -7.37
CA TYR A 40 -10.68 -7.87 -6.73
C TYR A 40 -9.24 -7.33 -6.70
N PRO A 41 -9.08 -5.97 -6.75
CA PRO A 41 -10.11 -4.98 -7.07
C PRO A 41 -10.54 -5.07 -8.55
N PRO A 42 -11.59 -4.34 -8.96
CA PRO A 42 -11.95 -4.20 -10.38
C PRO A 42 -10.76 -3.72 -11.23
N GLY A 43 -10.68 -4.17 -12.47
CA GLY A 43 -9.53 -3.91 -13.37
C GLY A 43 -9.00 -2.47 -13.38
N PRO A 44 -9.85 -1.43 -13.49
CA PRO A 44 -9.38 -0.04 -13.46
C PRO A 44 -8.72 0.40 -12.15
N GLN A 45 -8.92 -0.34 -11.05
CA GLN A 45 -8.39 0.00 -9.72
C GLN A 45 -7.15 -0.81 -9.32
N ILE A 46 -6.69 -1.75 -10.14
CA ILE A 46 -5.54 -2.61 -9.81
C ILE A 46 -4.29 -1.77 -9.47
N PHE A 47 -4.08 -0.65 -10.17
CA PHE A 47 -2.94 0.23 -9.99
C PHE A 47 -3.27 1.53 -9.23
N ALA A 48 -4.42 1.62 -8.56
CA ALA A 48 -4.87 2.84 -7.90
C ALA A 48 -3.83 3.43 -6.92
N ALA A 49 -3.08 2.58 -6.20
CA ALA A 49 -2.02 3.04 -5.30
C ALA A 49 -0.94 3.85 -6.02
N LEU A 50 -0.61 3.47 -7.25
CA LEU A 50 0.36 4.16 -8.10
C LEU A 50 -0.27 5.37 -8.80
N ASP A 51 -1.50 5.21 -9.30
CA ASP A 51 -2.19 6.28 -10.04
C ASP A 51 -2.51 7.49 -9.14
N TYR A 52 -2.81 7.27 -7.86
CA TYR A 52 -3.14 8.36 -6.92
C TYR A 52 -1.92 8.99 -6.26
N CYS A 53 -0.77 8.34 -6.31
CA CYS A 53 0.45 8.79 -5.66
C CYS A 53 1.65 8.79 -6.63
N PRO A 54 1.82 9.84 -7.47
CA PRO A 54 2.95 9.96 -8.39
C PRO A 54 4.30 9.84 -7.68
N VAL A 55 5.33 9.34 -8.38
CA VAL A 55 6.68 9.09 -7.83
C VAL A 55 7.26 10.32 -7.13
N ASP A 56 7.12 11.50 -7.71
CA ASP A 56 7.64 12.77 -7.17
C ASP A 56 6.87 13.27 -5.95
N LYS A 57 5.66 12.77 -5.71
CA LYS A 57 4.80 13.14 -4.57
C LYS A 57 4.94 12.20 -3.39
N VAL A 58 5.52 11.02 -3.55
CA VAL A 58 5.65 10.06 -2.44
C VAL A 58 6.41 10.68 -1.27
N LYS A 59 5.81 10.65 -0.10
CA LYS A 59 6.39 11.03 1.22
C LYS A 59 6.54 9.81 2.12
N ALA A 60 5.53 8.94 2.12
CA ALA A 60 5.52 7.74 2.93
C ALA A 60 5.05 6.51 2.13
N VAL A 61 5.47 5.34 2.56
CA VAL A 61 5.09 4.06 1.97
C VAL A 61 4.54 3.15 3.07
N ILE A 62 3.35 2.62 2.85
CA ILE A 62 2.74 1.58 3.68
C ILE A 62 2.56 0.35 2.80
N ILE A 63 2.98 -0.82 3.30
CA ILE A 63 2.95 -2.08 2.54
C ILE A 63 1.93 -3.02 3.17
N GLY A 64 0.89 -3.36 2.42
CA GLY A 64 -0.03 -4.44 2.71
C GLY A 64 0.38 -5.75 2.03
N GLN A 65 -0.32 -6.83 2.32
CA GLN A 65 -0.04 -8.14 1.74
C GLN A 65 -0.84 -8.36 0.45
N ASP A 66 -2.14 -8.51 0.54
CA ASP A 66 -3.06 -8.72 -0.57
C ASP A 66 -4.36 -7.91 -0.37
N PRO A 67 -5.14 -7.66 -1.44
CA PRO A 67 -6.41 -6.96 -1.32
C PRO A 67 -7.41 -7.72 -0.46
N TYR A 68 -8.39 -7.03 0.09
CA TYR A 68 -9.55 -7.66 0.69
C TYR A 68 -10.27 -8.53 -0.35
N HIS A 69 -10.68 -9.73 0.05
CA HIS A 69 -11.28 -10.71 -0.86
C HIS A 69 -12.81 -10.78 -0.79
N ASN A 70 -13.45 -9.98 0.08
CA ASN A 70 -14.90 -9.87 0.14
C ASN A 70 -15.43 -8.80 -0.82
N PRO A 71 -16.69 -8.93 -1.30
CA PRO A 71 -17.29 -7.99 -2.22
C PRO A 71 -17.25 -6.54 -1.75
N GLY A 72 -16.89 -5.62 -2.64
CA GLY A 72 -16.95 -4.19 -2.40
C GLY A 72 -15.84 -3.61 -1.52
N GLN A 73 -14.95 -4.41 -0.94
CA GLN A 73 -13.93 -3.90 -0.01
C GLN A 73 -12.67 -3.39 -0.70
N ALA A 74 -12.14 -4.15 -1.66
CA ALA A 74 -10.88 -3.76 -2.32
C ALA A 74 -11.10 -2.72 -3.42
N HIS A 75 -10.28 -1.66 -3.41
CA HIS A 75 -10.27 -0.63 -4.45
C HIS A 75 -8.84 -0.17 -4.83
N GLY A 76 -7.86 -1.03 -4.60
CA GLY A 76 -6.47 -0.85 -5.06
C GLY A 76 -5.53 -0.13 -4.09
N LEU A 77 -5.99 0.22 -2.88
CA LEU A 77 -5.20 0.83 -1.81
C LEU A 77 -5.14 -0.13 -0.62
N CYS A 78 -3.96 -0.42 -0.09
CA CYS A 78 -3.84 -1.29 1.08
C CYS A 78 -4.54 -0.71 2.30
N PHE A 79 -5.18 -1.57 3.10
CA PHE A 79 -6.00 -1.25 4.29
C PHE A 79 -7.29 -0.48 4.02
N SER A 80 -7.40 0.24 2.90
CA SER A 80 -8.53 1.11 2.55
C SER A 80 -9.73 0.33 2.05
N VAL A 81 -10.92 0.86 2.32
CA VAL A 81 -12.19 0.42 1.72
C VAL A 81 -12.95 1.61 1.13
N PRO A 82 -13.80 1.42 0.11
CA PRO A 82 -14.62 2.50 -0.44
C PRO A 82 -15.56 3.11 0.58
N PHE A 83 -16.07 4.31 0.28
CA PHE A 83 -17.17 4.91 1.04
C PHE A 83 -18.37 3.96 1.11
N GLY A 84 -19.05 3.94 2.26
CA GLY A 84 -20.21 3.08 2.50
C GLY A 84 -19.87 1.64 2.90
N ILE A 85 -18.60 1.27 2.91
CA ILE A 85 -18.12 -0.02 3.41
C ILE A 85 -17.57 0.17 4.83
N GLU A 86 -17.98 -0.70 5.73
CA GLU A 86 -17.52 -0.70 7.12
C GLU A 86 -16.00 -0.93 7.19
N PRO A 87 -15.25 -0.13 7.98
CA PRO A 87 -13.82 -0.32 8.15
C PRO A 87 -13.47 -1.71 8.69
N PRO A 88 -12.61 -2.49 8.02
CA PRO A 88 -12.17 -3.78 8.53
C PRO A 88 -11.38 -3.65 9.84
N PRO A 89 -11.27 -4.72 10.65
CA PRO A 89 -10.68 -4.66 11.98
C PRO A 89 -9.26 -4.10 12.04
N SER A 90 -8.41 -4.39 11.05
CA SER A 90 -7.06 -3.81 11.00
C SER A 90 -7.09 -2.30 10.79
N LEU A 91 -8.03 -1.79 9.97
CA LEU A 91 -8.19 -0.36 9.73
C LEU A 91 -8.75 0.34 10.98
N VAL A 92 -9.69 -0.28 11.69
CA VAL A 92 -10.18 0.23 12.98
C VAL A 92 -9.01 0.39 13.97
N ASN A 93 -8.10 -0.56 14.04
CA ASN A 93 -6.91 -0.47 14.89
C ASN A 93 -5.92 0.61 14.43
N ILE A 94 -5.80 0.85 13.12
CA ILE A 94 -5.03 1.99 12.57
C ILE A 94 -5.64 3.30 13.04
N PHE A 95 -6.97 3.44 13.02
CA PHE A 95 -7.66 4.63 13.49
C PHE A 95 -7.51 4.83 15.00
N GLN A 96 -7.52 3.74 15.79
CA GLN A 96 -7.27 3.83 17.23
C GLN A 96 -5.86 4.34 17.52
N GLU A 97 -4.83 3.79 16.85
CA GLU A 97 -3.46 4.27 17.03
C GLU A 97 -3.29 5.73 16.55
N LEU A 98 -3.98 6.10 15.47
CA LEU A 98 -3.98 7.48 14.96
C LEU A 98 -4.58 8.46 16.00
N HIS A 99 -5.66 8.05 16.66
CA HIS A 99 -6.27 8.82 17.76
C HIS A 99 -5.33 8.94 18.95
N ASP A 100 -4.73 7.82 19.37
CA ASP A 100 -3.85 7.79 20.56
C ASP A 100 -2.53 8.55 20.33
N ASP A 101 -2.01 8.57 19.10
CA ASP A 101 -0.76 9.25 18.74
C ASP A 101 -0.96 10.76 18.47
N LEU A 102 -2.02 11.13 17.74
CA LEU A 102 -2.21 12.50 17.22
C LEU A 102 -3.52 13.16 17.68
N GLY A 103 -4.38 12.49 18.43
CA GLY A 103 -5.69 13.01 18.84
C GLY A 103 -6.69 13.14 17.69
N ILE A 104 -6.46 12.51 16.55
CA ILE A 104 -7.36 12.57 15.39
C ILE A 104 -8.59 11.70 15.65
N THR A 105 -9.77 12.29 15.54
CA THR A 105 -11.03 11.55 15.67
C THR A 105 -11.17 10.54 14.54
N PRO A 106 -11.46 9.27 14.83
CA PRO A 106 -11.74 8.27 13.80
C PRO A 106 -12.85 8.72 12.84
N PRO A 107 -12.67 8.59 11.53
CA PRO A 107 -13.68 8.99 10.56
C PRO A 107 -14.86 7.99 10.54
N PRO A 108 -16.02 8.38 10.03
CA PRO A 108 -17.16 7.48 9.88
C PRO A 108 -17.04 6.52 8.68
N HIS A 109 -15.91 6.52 7.98
CA HIS A 109 -15.65 5.71 6.79
C HIS A 109 -14.21 5.20 6.77
N GLY A 110 -13.94 4.20 5.90
CA GLY A 110 -12.61 3.58 5.75
C GLY A 110 -11.86 3.96 4.47
N ASN A 111 -12.26 5.04 3.79
CA ASN A 111 -11.61 5.46 2.55
C ASN A 111 -10.33 6.27 2.83
N LEU A 112 -9.18 5.78 2.35
CA LEU A 112 -7.86 6.38 2.52
C LEU A 112 -7.33 7.07 1.25
N GLU A 113 -8.18 7.33 0.25
CA GLU A 113 -7.75 8.03 -0.98
C GLU A 113 -7.12 9.40 -0.67
N GLY A 114 -7.63 10.12 0.35
CA GLY A 114 -7.04 11.38 0.79
C GLY A 114 -5.59 11.25 1.26
N TRP A 115 -5.21 10.12 1.82
CA TRP A 115 -3.81 9.83 2.16
C TRP A 115 -2.98 9.58 0.90
N ALA A 116 -3.50 8.79 -0.04
CA ALA A 116 -2.79 8.52 -1.29
C ALA A 116 -2.50 9.82 -2.07
N HIS A 117 -3.47 10.71 -2.18
CA HIS A 117 -3.31 12.00 -2.85
C HIS A 117 -2.34 12.96 -2.14
N GLN A 118 -2.07 12.77 -0.86
CA GLN A 118 -1.06 13.52 -0.11
C GLN A 118 0.37 12.98 -0.25
N GLY A 119 0.55 11.85 -0.92
CA GLY A 119 1.86 11.23 -1.12
C GLY A 119 2.12 10.02 -0.22
N ILE A 120 1.07 9.35 0.27
CA ILE A 120 1.22 8.06 0.94
C ILE A 120 0.96 6.94 -0.08
N LEU A 121 2.01 6.22 -0.44
CA LEU A 121 1.89 5.05 -1.31
C LEU A 121 1.32 3.87 -0.50
N LEU A 122 0.04 3.57 -0.70
CA LEU A 122 -0.70 2.49 -0.03
C LEU A 122 -0.62 1.20 -0.88
N LEU A 123 0.52 0.54 -0.87
CA LEU A 123 0.84 -0.54 -1.80
C LEU A 123 0.59 -1.93 -1.19
N ASN A 124 -0.23 -2.76 -1.84
CA ASN A 124 -0.26 -4.20 -1.57
C ASN A 124 0.86 -4.93 -2.33
N ALA A 125 1.41 -5.98 -1.74
CA ALA A 125 2.41 -6.83 -2.41
C ALA A 125 1.81 -7.66 -3.53
N SER A 126 0.58 -8.15 -3.37
CA SER A 126 -0.25 -8.70 -4.45
C SER A 126 -1.31 -7.67 -4.82
N LEU A 127 -1.44 -7.33 -6.11
CA LEU A 127 -2.38 -6.29 -6.54
C LEU A 127 -3.78 -6.84 -6.84
N THR A 128 -3.95 -8.16 -6.90
CA THR A 128 -5.26 -8.79 -7.12
C THR A 128 -5.46 -10.01 -6.23
N VAL A 129 -6.71 -10.40 -6.05
CA VAL A 129 -7.13 -11.58 -5.30
C VAL A 129 -8.43 -12.12 -5.91
N ARG A 130 -8.65 -13.45 -5.90
CA ARG A 130 -9.94 -14.05 -6.24
C ARG A 130 -10.92 -13.84 -5.09
N ALA A 131 -12.19 -13.56 -5.43
CA ALA A 131 -13.26 -13.41 -4.46
C ALA A 131 -13.31 -14.59 -3.47
N HIS A 132 -13.46 -14.28 -2.19
CA HIS A 132 -13.55 -15.24 -1.08
C HIS A 132 -12.33 -16.15 -0.87
N MET A 133 -11.21 -15.90 -1.55
CA MET A 133 -10.00 -16.72 -1.48
C MET A 133 -8.77 -15.89 -1.16
N ALA A 134 -8.54 -15.62 0.11
CA ALA A 134 -7.34 -14.89 0.57
C ALA A 134 -6.05 -15.49 -0.01
N ALA A 135 -5.10 -14.64 -0.37
CA ALA A 135 -3.81 -15.01 -0.94
C ALA A 135 -3.84 -15.87 -2.24
N SER A 136 -5.00 -15.98 -2.90
CA SER A 136 -5.16 -16.81 -4.12
C SER A 136 -4.25 -16.39 -5.27
N HIS A 137 -3.81 -15.14 -5.31
CA HIS A 137 -2.90 -14.61 -6.34
C HIS A 137 -1.48 -14.33 -5.82
N ALA A 138 -1.11 -14.83 -4.64
CA ALA A 138 0.23 -14.61 -4.07
C ALA A 138 1.37 -15.15 -4.96
N GLY A 139 1.13 -16.24 -5.71
CA GLY A 139 2.14 -16.90 -6.54
C GLY A 139 2.13 -16.52 -8.02
N ILE A 140 1.28 -15.60 -8.49
CA ILE A 140 1.12 -15.32 -9.93
C ILE A 140 2.14 -14.33 -10.51
N GLY A 141 3.00 -13.73 -9.67
CA GLY A 141 4.05 -12.78 -10.08
C GLY A 141 3.91 -11.36 -9.52
N TRP A 142 2.80 -11.00 -8.85
CA TRP A 142 2.61 -9.66 -8.30
C TRP A 142 3.72 -9.23 -7.35
N GLN A 143 4.16 -10.11 -6.45
CA GLN A 143 5.24 -9.77 -5.51
C GLN A 143 6.55 -9.46 -6.23
N GLN A 144 6.85 -10.13 -7.35
CA GLN A 144 8.02 -9.81 -8.15
C GLN A 144 7.91 -8.39 -8.73
N PHE A 145 6.73 -7.99 -9.19
CA PHE A 145 6.49 -6.63 -9.68
C PHE A 145 6.60 -5.59 -8.57
N THR A 146 5.89 -5.78 -7.47
CA THR A 146 5.86 -4.80 -6.36
C THR A 146 7.20 -4.73 -5.61
N ASP A 147 7.92 -5.84 -5.51
CA ASP A 147 9.28 -5.87 -4.96
C ASP A 147 10.29 -5.10 -5.84
N THR A 148 9.98 -4.82 -7.10
CA THR A 148 10.76 -3.92 -7.97
C THR A 148 10.45 -2.45 -7.72
N ILE A 149 9.24 -2.12 -7.28
CA ILE A 149 8.82 -0.75 -6.98
C ILE A 149 9.66 -0.16 -5.83
N ILE A 150 9.83 -0.92 -4.76
CA ILE A 150 10.48 -0.44 -3.52
C ILE A 150 11.92 0.04 -3.77
N PRO A 151 12.84 -0.76 -4.34
CA PRO A 151 14.20 -0.31 -4.59
C PRO A 151 14.27 0.82 -5.61
N ARG A 152 13.48 0.79 -6.67
CA ARG A 152 13.49 1.86 -7.68
C ARG A 152 13.02 3.19 -7.12
N LEU A 153 11.88 3.18 -6.40
CA LEU A 153 11.37 4.38 -5.73
C LEU A 153 12.40 4.93 -4.74
N SER A 154 12.92 4.07 -3.85
CA SER A 154 13.87 4.48 -2.81
C SER A 154 15.23 4.91 -3.38
N GLN A 155 15.60 4.47 -4.58
CA GLN A 155 16.81 4.91 -5.26
C GLN A 155 16.66 6.31 -5.87
N VAL A 156 15.50 6.63 -6.45
CA VAL A 156 15.27 7.92 -7.13
C VAL A 156 14.75 9.02 -6.20
N ARG A 157 14.27 8.65 -5.02
CA ARG A 157 13.77 9.60 -4.01
C ARG A 157 14.69 9.61 -2.79
N GLU A 158 14.56 10.65 -1.98
CA GLU A 158 15.28 10.82 -0.71
C GLU A 158 14.30 11.10 0.41
N ASN A 159 14.73 10.77 1.65
CA ASN A 159 13.99 11.11 2.87
C ASN A 159 12.54 10.60 2.90
N LEU A 160 12.27 9.44 2.29
CA LEU A 160 10.97 8.78 2.40
C LEU A 160 10.82 8.14 3.79
N VAL A 161 9.56 7.97 4.21
CA VAL A 161 9.21 7.22 5.42
C VAL A 161 8.57 5.89 5.03
N PHE A 162 9.12 4.78 5.51
CA PHE A 162 8.55 3.45 5.31
C PHE A 162 7.90 2.98 6.60
N LEU A 163 6.58 2.76 6.57
CA LEU A 163 5.79 2.22 7.67
C LEU A 163 5.54 0.72 7.41
N LEU A 164 6.34 -0.13 8.02
CA LEU A 164 6.33 -1.57 7.78
C LEU A 164 5.66 -2.29 8.96
N TRP A 165 4.44 -2.74 8.75
CA TRP A 165 3.61 -3.36 9.77
C TRP A 165 3.45 -4.86 9.57
N GLY A 166 3.93 -5.62 10.54
CA GLY A 166 3.95 -7.08 10.54
C GLY A 166 5.15 -7.69 9.82
N SER A 167 5.42 -8.95 10.11
CA SER A 167 6.62 -9.67 9.64
C SER A 167 6.74 -9.70 8.12
N PHE A 168 5.63 -9.75 7.39
CA PHE A 168 5.63 -9.74 5.94
C PHE A 168 6.18 -8.43 5.38
N ALA A 169 5.63 -7.29 5.84
CA ALA A 169 6.09 -5.97 5.40
C ALA A 169 7.52 -5.67 5.88
N ILE A 170 7.86 -6.05 7.12
CA ILE A 170 9.21 -5.84 7.70
C ILE A 170 10.29 -6.52 6.86
N LYS A 171 10.03 -7.70 6.31
CA LYS A 171 11.00 -8.38 5.42
C LYS A 171 11.34 -7.57 4.17
N LYS A 172 10.47 -6.65 3.73
CA LYS A 172 10.72 -5.79 2.57
C LYS A 172 11.74 -4.68 2.83
N GLN A 173 12.13 -4.44 4.08
CA GLN A 173 13.14 -3.43 4.41
C GLN A 173 14.47 -3.63 3.68
N VAL A 174 14.84 -4.89 3.37
CA VAL A 174 16.08 -5.20 2.63
C VAL A 174 16.08 -4.69 1.19
N LEU A 175 14.91 -4.35 0.65
CA LEU A 175 14.75 -3.80 -0.70
C LEU A 175 14.92 -2.28 -0.74
N ILE A 176 14.91 -1.60 0.40
CA ILE A 176 15.00 -0.15 0.48
C ILE A 176 16.46 0.27 0.24
N ALA A 177 16.67 1.19 -0.71
CA ALA A 177 18.01 1.67 -1.05
C ALA A 177 18.70 2.30 0.16
N PRO A 178 19.94 1.90 0.48
CA PRO A 178 20.71 2.50 1.56
C PRO A 178 21.20 3.91 1.17
N ASN A 179 21.60 4.70 2.16
CA ASN A 179 22.25 5.99 1.98
C ASN A 179 21.44 7.07 1.24
N ARG A 180 20.11 6.93 1.22
CA ARG A 180 19.19 7.93 0.67
C ARG A 180 18.38 8.66 1.76
N GLY A 181 18.75 8.48 3.00
CA GLY A 181 18.13 9.17 4.13
C GLY A 181 16.72 8.69 4.45
N HIS A 182 16.31 7.48 4.10
CA HIS A 182 14.98 7.00 4.41
C HIS A 182 14.82 6.65 5.89
N LEU A 183 13.64 6.96 6.46
CA LEU A 183 13.24 6.49 7.77
C LEU A 183 12.44 5.18 7.62
N ILE A 184 12.87 4.14 8.33
CA ILE A 184 12.17 2.86 8.38
C ILE A 184 11.62 2.67 9.78
N LEU A 185 10.29 2.58 9.89
CA LEU A 185 9.56 2.34 11.13
C LEU A 185 8.89 0.97 11.06
N THR A 186 9.14 0.12 12.04
CA THR A 186 8.60 -1.23 12.09
C THR A 186 7.73 -1.43 13.33
N ALA A 187 6.61 -2.14 13.17
CA ALA A 187 5.71 -2.52 14.26
C ALA A 187 5.03 -3.87 13.92
N PRO A 188 4.45 -4.57 14.90
CA PRO A 188 3.53 -5.66 14.64
C PRO A 188 2.39 -5.23 13.71
N HIS A 189 1.73 -6.20 13.07
CA HIS A 189 0.60 -5.91 12.16
C HIS A 189 -0.59 -5.34 12.95
N PRO A 190 -1.37 -4.39 12.39
CA PRO A 190 -2.53 -3.79 13.06
C PRO A 190 -3.74 -4.74 13.23
N SER A 191 -3.67 -6.00 12.77
CA SER A 191 -4.75 -6.94 12.97
C SER A 191 -5.04 -7.17 14.46
N PRO A 192 -6.29 -7.53 14.84
CA PRO A 192 -6.64 -7.86 16.24
C PRO A 192 -5.75 -8.95 16.85
N LEU A 193 -5.16 -9.83 16.03
CA LEU A 193 -4.29 -10.91 16.49
C LEU A 193 -2.91 -10.42 16.97
N SER A 194 -2.49 -9.21 16.60
CA SER A 194 -1.13 -8.73 16.86
C SER A 194 -1.02 -7.27 17.29
N ALA A 195 -2.07 -6.46 17.16
CA ALA A 195 -2.00 -5.02 17.45
C ALA A 195 -1.54 -4.72 18.89
N TYR A 196 -1.98 -5.51 19.87
CA TYR A 196 -1.59 -5.39 21.29
C TYR A 196 -0.13 -5.80 21.57
N ARG A 197 0.58 -6.36 20.60
CA ARG A 197 1.98 -6.78 20.75
C ARG A 197 2.96 -5.66 20.40
N GLY A 198 2.49 -4.41 20.22
CA GLY A 198 3.32 -3.25 19.97
C GLY A 198 2.98 -2.44 18.72
N PHE A 199 1.85 -2.69 18.05
CA PHE A 199 1.31 -1.75 17.08
C PHE A 199 0.70 -0.55 17.81
N PHE A 200 -0.17 -0.80 18.80
CA PHE A 200 -0.65 0.26 19.68
C PHE A 200 0.52 0.85 20.47
N GLY A 201 0.65 2.17 20.42
CA GLY A 201 1.74 2.94 21.04
C GLY A 201 3.01 3.01 20.20
N CYS A 202 3.02 2.51 18.95
CA CYS A 202 4.19 2.62 18.06
C CYS A 202 4.48 4.08 17.64
N LYS A 203 3.47 4.95 17.63
CA LYS A 203 3.57 6.38 17.33
C LYS A 203 4.19 6.67 15.96
N HIS A 204 3.86 5.85 14.99
CA HIS A 204 4.44 5.96 13.65
C HIS A 204 4.02 7.23 12.93
N PHE A 205 2.82 7.74 13.19
CA PHE A 205 2.29 8.93 12.51
C PHE A 205 3.01 10.20 12.95
N SER A 206 3.18 10.39 14.26
CA SER A 206 3.95 11.52 14.79
C SER A 206 5.43 11.41 14.45
N LYS A 207 6.02 10.21 14.53
CA LYS A 207 7.42 9.97 14.15
C LYS A 207 7.68 10.28 12.68
N ALA A 208 6.75 9.89 11.78
CA ALA A 208 6.84 10.21 10.36
C ALA A 208 6.84 11.72 10.13
N ASN A 209 5.91 12.45 10.73
CA ASN A 209 5.84 13.89 10.59
C ASN A 209 7.04 14.61 11.19
N ASN A 210 7.51 14.22 12.37
CA ASN A 210 8.71 14.77 12.97
C ASN A 210 9.94 14.58 12.07
N TYR A 211 10.05 13.41 11.46
CA TYR A 211 11.11 13.14 10.52
C TYR A 211 11.03 14.03 9.27
N LEU A 212 9.86 14.09 8.62
CA LEU A 212 9.66 14.92 7.43
C LEU A 212 10.01 16.38 7.71
N VAL A 213 9.50 16.95 8.81
CA VAL A 213 9.81 18.32 9.24
C VAL A 213 11.32 18.51 9.49
N SER A 214 11.99 17.55 10.10
CA SER A 214 13.44 17.59 10.33
C SER A 214 14.25 17.62 9.04
N LYS A 215 13.67 17.20 7.91
CA LYS A 215 14.23 17.25 6.57
C LYS A 215 13.80 18.45 5.74
N GLY A 216 13.05 19.38 6.35
CA GLY A 216 12.48 20.54 5.64
C GLY A 216 11.35 20.18 4.71
N LEU A 217 10.73 19.02 4.89
CA LEU A 217 9.58 18.56 4.12
C LEU A 217 8.28 18.85 4.87
N GLU A 218 7.20 19.04 4.12
CA GLU A 218 5.88 19.23 4.72
C GLU A 218 5.38 17.96 5.40
N PRO A 219 4.82 18.08 6.61
CA PRO A 219 4.18 16.95 7.28
C PRO A 219 2.97 16.43 6.50
N ILE A 220 2.54 15.23 6.84
CA ILE A 220 1.33 14.61 6.32
C ILE A 220 0.15 15.03 7.22
N ASP A 221 -0.95 15.48 6.61
CA ASP A 221 -2.24 15.57 7.31
C ASP A 221 -2.85 14.16 7.39
N TRP A 222 -2.68 13.52 8.53
CA TRP A 222 -3.19 12.17 8.76
C TRP A 222 -4.71 12.13 9.00
N SER A 223 -5.39 13.28 9.07
CA SER A 223 -6.85 13.30 9.17
C SER A 223 -7.48 12.71 7.90
N ILE A 224 -8.56 11.97 8.08
CA ILE A 224 -9.27 11.29 6.99
C ILE A 224 -10.58 12.05 6.80
N LYS A 225 -10.70 12.72 5.66
CA LYS A 225 -11.83 13.60 5.29
C LYS A 225 -12.70 12.98 4.23
#